data_dae2e3a8a2b1c8d77233c74aae8129dc
#
_entry.id   dae2e3a8a2b1c8d77233c74aae8129dc
#
_cell.length_a   1.000
_cell.length_b   1.000
_cell.length_c   1.000
_cell.angle_alpha   90.00
_cell.angle_beta   90.00
_cell.angle_gamma   90.00
#
_symmetry.space_group_name_H-M   'P 1'
#
loop_
_entity.id
_entity.type
_entity.pdbx_description
1 polymer ?
#
loop_
_entity_poly.entity_id
_entity_poly.type
_entity_poly.pdbx_seq_one_letter_code
_entity_poly.pdbx_strand_id
1 'polypeptide(L)'
;SGNVSEKVIYSWEWGDGTKYSPDFDVVQEIGVKIANLTLKDAVDGSTYDPTTSKSMKGNAHDWFYRETGCIQYLVETGTANMQSADSAHVYQIIEDNFNGAFYLFNRAWGNTNNTSLSADKYQITGHVTDAVTGETVPANVKILEMDGGVLKPRFTDSFGRYRRLLNEGNYTIKISTEGFESYEQSFYSSESEVTEHD
;
A
#
# COMPACT_ATOMS: atom_id res chain seq x y z
N SER A 1 -16.03 18.59 -20.49
CA SER A 1 -15.30 19.25 -19.39
C SER A 1 -14.75 18.17 -18.49
N GLY A 2 -13.52 17.81 -18.68
CA GLY A 2 -12.82 16.90 -17.76
C GLY A 2 -12.70 17.62 -16.44
N ASN A 3 -13.33 17.09 -15.41
CA ASN A 3 -13.03 17.49 -14.07
C ASN A 3 -11.63 16.97 -13.76
N VAL A 4 -10.68 17.83 -13.81
CA VAL A 4 -9.38 17.54 -13.25
C VAL A 4 -9.54 17.55 -11.76
N SER A 5 -9.16 16.48 -11.15
CA SER A 5 -9.31 16.32 -9.73
C SER A 5 -7.97 15.92 -9.17
N GLU A 6 -7.38 16.81 -8.43
CA GLU A 6 -6.18 16.60 -7.65
C GLU A 6 -6.49 15.61 -6.53
N LYS A 7 -6.35 14.33 -6.85
CA LYS A 7 -6.81 13.23 -6.01
C LYS A 7 -5.77 12.14 -5.86
N VAL A 8 -5.84 11.47 -4.72
CA VAL A 8 -5.20 10.17 -4.50
C VAL A 8 -6.27 9.10 -4.44
N ILE A 9 -6.27 8.21 -5.42
CA ILE A 9 -7.28 7.15 -5.59
C ILE A 9 -6.67 5.81 -5.22
N TYR A 10 -7.35 5.08 -4.36
CA TYR A 10 -6.91 3.77 -3.87
C TYR A 10 -8.00 2.69 -4.00
N SER A 11 -7.59 1.43 -3.92
CA SER A 11 -8.45 0.27 -4.02
C SER A 11 -9.29 0.11 -2.76
N TRP A 12 -10.41 -0.35 -2.90
CA TRP A 12 -11.66 -0.11 -3.64
C TRP A 12 -12.84 -0.13 -2.67
N GLU A 13 -13.88 0.54 -3.07
CA GLU A 13 -15.17 0.52 -2.39
C GLU A 13 -16.23 0.34 -3.46
N TRP A 14 -16.79 -0.86 -3.56
CA TRP A 14 -17.80 -1.21 -4.56
C TRP A 14 -19.17 -1.42 -3.95
N GLY A 15 -20.20 -1.44 -4.80
CA GLY A 15 -21.55 -1.75 -4.37
C GLY A 15 -22.10 -0.75 -3.37
N ASP A 16 -21.97 0.54 -3.68
CA ASP A 16 -22.47 1.64 -2.86
C ASP A 16 -21.93 1.61 -1.41
N GLY A 17 -20.65 1.35 -1.26
CA GLY A 17 -19.98 1.31 0.03
C GLY A 17 -20.20 0.02 0.83
N THR A 18 -20.57 -1.06 0.17
CA THR A 18 -20.81 -2.36 0.83
C THR A 18 -19.70 -3.39 0.64
N LYS A 19 -18.79 -3.15 -0.31
CA LYS A 19 -17.69 -4.07 -0.66
C LYS A 19 -16.37 -3.33 -0.70
N TYR A 20 -15.55 -3.57 0.29
CA TYR A 20 -14.21 -2.99 0.42
C TYR A 20 -13.13 -3.99 0.01
N SER A 21 -11.95 -3.45 -0.32
CA SER A 21 -10.75 -4.28 -0.44
C SER A 21 -10.41 -4.92 0.93
N PRO A 22 -9.86 -6.13 0.96
CA PRO A 22 -9.59 -6.81 2.23
C PRO A 22 -8.70 -6.04 3.20
N ASP A 23 -7.66 -5.36 2.70
CA ASP A 23 -6.77 -4.51 3.49
C ASP A 23 -7.22 -3.03 3.48
N PHE A 24 -8.52 -2.77 3.36
CA PHE A 24 -9.05 -1.43 3.10
C PHE A 24 -8.54 -0.37 4.09
N ASP A 25 -8.52 -0.69 5.36
CA ASP A 25 -8.10 0.24 6.41
C ASP A 25 -6.64 0.66 6.24
N VAL A 26 -5.76 -0.27 5.87
CA VAL A 26 -4.34 0.02 5.58
C VAL A 26 -4.19 0.85 4.30
N VAL A 27 -4.88 0.44 3.24
CA VAL A 27 -4.83 1.12 1.95
C VAL A 27 -5.39 2.55 2.07
N GLN A 28 -6.47 2.73 2.82
CA GLN A 28 -7.08 4.04 3.08
C GLN A 28 -6.14 4.93 3.91
N GLU A 29 -5.59 4.43 5.00
CA GLU A 29 -4.70 5.22 5.86
C GLU A 29 -3.51 5.77 5.07
N ILE A 30 -2.81 4.91 4.32
CA ILE A 30 -1.69 5.32 3.49
C ILE A 30 -2.13 6.32 2.41
N GLY A 31 -3.27 6.08 1.75
CA GLY A 31 -3.82 6.98 0.73
C GLY A 31 -4.18 8.37 1.28
N VAL A 32 -4.77 8.44 2.46
CA VAL A 32 -5.06 9.69 3.18
C VAL A 32 -3.76 10.43 3.54
N LYS A 33 -2.75 9.72 4.01
CA LYS A 33 -1.44 10.33 4.32
C LYS A 33 -0.76 10.89 3.07
N ILE A 34 -0.75 10.16 1.97
CA ILE A 34 -0.22 10.65 0.68
C ILE A 34 -0.97 11.93 0.28
N ALA A 35 -2.31 11.91 0.33
CA ALA A 35 -3.12 13.06 -0.04
C ALA A 35 -2.82 14.30 0.82
N ASN A 36 -2.72 14.12 2.13
CA ASN A 36 -2.42 15.20 3.07
C ASN A 36 -1.00 15.77 2.95
N LEU A 37 -0.08 15.04 2.33
CA LEU A 37 1.30 15.46 2.07
C LEU A 37 1.50 16.06 0.66
N THR A 38 0.46 16.05 -0.17
CA THR A 38 0.50 16.55 -1.55
C THR A 38 -0.33 17.80 -1.66
N LEU A 39 0.29 18.92 -2.07
CA LEU A 39 -0.38 20.21 -2.18
C LEU A 39 -1.13 20.32 -3.52
N LYS A 40 -2.32 20.93 -3.47
CA LYS A 40 -3.06 21.31 -4.67
C LYS A 40 -2.39 22.50 -5.36
N ASP A 41 -2.67 22.61 -6.64
CA ASP A 41 -2.24 23.73 -7.51
C ASP A 41 -2.85 25.10 -7.08
N ALA A 42 -3.80 25.07 -6.15
CA ALA A 42 -4.38 26.25 -5.53
C ALA A 42 -3.41 26.90 -4.51
N VAL A 43 -3.36 28.22 -4.50
CA VAL A 43 -2.43 29.01 -3.65
C VAL A 43 -2.85 29.05 -2.16
N ASP A 44 -3.89 28.31 -1.77
CA ASP A 44 -4.49 28.34 -0.44
C ASP A 44 -3.89 27.31 0.55
N GLY A 45 -2.93 26.51 0.09
CA GLY A 45 -2.31 25.46 0.90
C GLY A 45 -3.19 24.21 1.11
N SER A 46 -4.27 24.07 0.35
CA SER A 46 -5.11 22.87 0.38
C SER A 46 -4.36 21.64 -0.15
N THR A 47 -4.75 20.46 0.33
CA THR A 47 -4.15 19.19 -0.05
C THR A 47 -5.05 18.38 -0.97
N TYR A 48 -4.51 17.36 -1.62
CA TYR A 48 -5.26 16.46 -2.50
C TYR A 48 -6.41 15.77 -1.77
N ASP A 49 -7.45 15.42 -2.52
CA ASP A 49 -8.61 14.70 -1.98
C ASP A 49 -8.36 13.19 -2.01
N PRO A 50 -8.34 12.51 -0.85
CA PRO A 50 -8.29 11.05 -0.84
C PRO A 50 -9.65 10.48 -1.24
N THR A 51 -9.65 9.48 -2.12
CA THR A 51 -10.89 8.84 -2.57
C THR A 51 -10.66 7.37 -2.93
N THR A 52 -11.73 6.60 -2.91
CA THR A 52 -11.70 5.19 -3.29
C THR A 52 -12.09 5.00 -4.75
N SER A 53 -11.55 3.96 -5.36
CA SER A 53 -12.05 3.44 -6.61
C SER A 53 -13.48 2.91 -6.43
N LYS A 54 -14.43 3.46 -7.19
CA LYS A 54 -15.86 3.12 -7.10
C LYS A 54 -16.30 2.09 -8.13
N SER A 55 -15.42 1.68 -9.03
CA SER A 55 -15.74 0.77 -10.13
C SER A 55 -14.76 -0.39 -10.18
N MET A 56 -15.29 -1.60 -10.30
CA MET A 56 -14.50 -2.83 -10.51
C MET A 56 -13.87 -2.95 -11.90
N LYS A 57 -14.16 -2.04 -12.82
CA LYS A 57 -13.85 -2.22 -14.24
C LYS A 57 -12.75 -1.27 -14.71
N GLY A 58 -11.67 -1.85 -15.18
CA GLY A 58 -10.66 -1.14 -15.97
C GLY A 58 -9.64 -0.31 -15.21
N ASN A 59 -9.65 -0.34 -13.88
CA ASN A 59 -8.67 0.36 -13.07
C ASN A 59 -7.41 -0.50 -12.89
N ALA A 60 -6.27 -0.01 -13.35
CA ALA A 60 -5.00 -0.73 -13.24
C ALA A 60 -4.60 -1.00 -11.79
N HIS A 61 -4.74 -0.01 -10.89
CA HIS A 61 -4.41 -0.15 -9.47
C HIS A 61 -5.26 -1.22 -8.78
N ASP A 62 -6.55 -1.35 -9.10
CA ASP A 62 -7.42 -2.40 -8.56
C ASP A 62 -7.02 -3.79 -9.07
N TRP A 63 -6.64 -3.86 -10.35
CA TRP A 63 -6.19 -5.10 -10.97
C TRP A 63 -4.88 -5.60 -10.36
N PHE A 64 -3.88 -4.74 -10.25
CA PHE A 64 -2.59 -5.10 -9.65
C PHE A 64 -2.74 -5.52 -8.20
N TYR A 65 -3.52 -4.78 -7.42
CA TYR A 65 -3.79 -5.13 -6.03
C TYR A 65 -4.42 -6.52 -5.92
N ARG A 66 -5.45 -6.81 -6.72
CA ARG A 66 -6.13 -8.12 -6.72
C ARG A 66 -5.23 -9.26 -7.15
N GLU A 67 -4.45 -9.08 -8.23
CA GLU A 67 -3.65 -10.14 -8.84
C GLU A 67 -2.35 -10.43 -8.09
N THR A 68 -1.72 -9.42 -7.52
CA THR A 68 -0.37 -9.52 -6.95
C THR A 68 -0.30 -9.14 -5.46
N GLY A 69 -1.36 -8.53 -4.92
CA GLY A 69 -1.35 -7.94 -3.59
C GLY A 69 -0.55 -6.64 -3.48
N CYS A 70 -0.10 -6.08 -4.60
CA CYS A 70 0.64 -4.82 -4.64
C CYS A 70 -0.31 -3.66 -4.37
N ILE A 71 -0.15 -2.99 -3.22
CA ILE A 71 -0.89 -1.77 -2.91
C ILE A 71 -0.42 -0.67 -3.86
N GLN A 72 -1.37 -0.09 -4.59
CA GLN A 72 -1.12 0.96 -5.57
C GLN A 72 -2.05 2.14 -5.38
N TYR A 73 -1.54 3.31 -5.71
CA TYR A 73 -2.26 4.56 -5.69
C TYR A 73 -2.22 5.20 -7.08
N LEU A 74 -3.37 5.63 -7.57
CA LEU A 74 -3.47 6.51 -8.73
C LEU A 74 -3.51 7.94 -8.23
N VAL A 75 -2.52 8.73 -8.61
CA VAL A 75 -2.46 10.16 -8.28
C VAL A 75 -2.80 10.97 -9.53
N GLU A 76 -3.91 11.67 -9.47
CA GLU A 76 -4.31 12.62 -10.52
C GLU A 76 -3.75 13.99 -10.19
N THR A 77 -2.77 14.44 -10.96
CA THR A 77 -1.97 15.64 -10.65
C THR A 77 -2.39 16.86 -11.49
N GLY A 78 -2.38 18.02 -10.84
CA GLY A 78 -2.62 19.30 -11.49
C GLY A 78 -4.09 19.56 -11.84
N THR A 79 -4.34 20.76 -12.38
CA THR A 79 -5.69 21.27 -12.68
C THR A 79 -6.07 21.25 -14.16
N ALA A 80 -5.18 20.77 -15.04
CA ALA A 80 -5.41 20.71 -16.48
C ALA A 80 -5.45 19.25 -16.98
N ASN A 81 -6.35 18.96 -17.94
CA ASN A 81 -6.46 17.63 -18.57
C ASN A 81 -5.22 17.17 -19.34
N MET A 82 -4.31 18.09 -19.61
CA MET A 82 -3.08 17.89 -20.36
C MET A 82 -1.94 18.48 -19.56
N GLN A 83 -0.76 17.90 -19.73
CA GLN A 83 0.45 18.46 -19.14
C GLN A 83 0.60 19.93 -19.52
N SER A 84 0.89 20.77 -18.53
CA SER A 84 1.18 22.19 -18.76
C SER A 84 2.34 22.36 -19.73
N ALA A 85 2.23 23.36 -20.63
CA ALA A 85 3.34 23.79 -21.48
C ALA A 85 4.34 24.68 -20.72
N ASP A 86 3.96 25.20 -19.55
CA ASP A 86 4.82 25.97 -18.66
C ASP A 86 5.67 25.04 -17.80
N SER A 87 6.97 25.04 -18.04
CA SER A 87 7.92 24.22 -17.30
C SER A 87 8.00 24.58 -15.82
N ALA A 88 7.83 25.85 -15.46
CA ALA A 88 7.84 26.26 -14.05
C ALA A 88 6.65 25.66 -13.31
N HIS A 89 5.47 25.64 -13.92
CA HIS A 89 4.29 24.99 -13.37
C HIS A 89 4.48 23.47 -13.24
N VAL A 90 5.11 22.81 -14.23
CA VAL A 90 5.43 21.38 -14.14
C VAL A 90 6.36 21.08 -12.97
N TYR A 91 7.40 21.90 -12.78
CA TYR A 91 8.30 21.74 -11.62
C TYR A 91 7.58 21.95 -10.29
N GLN A 92 6.67 22.91 -10.21
CA GLN A 92 5.87 23.12 -9.01
C GLN A 92 5.02 21.88 -8.68
N ILE A 93 4.32 21.32 -9.66
CA ILE A 93 3.54 20.08 -9.47
C ILE A 93 4.43 18.92 -8.98
N ILE A 94 5.64 18.78 -9.48
CA ILE A 94 6.59 17.76 -9.04
C ILE A 94 6.96 17.97 -7.56
N GLU A 95 7.32 19.17 -7.16
CA GLU A 95 7.65 19.51 -5.77
C GLU A 95 6.47 19.27 -4.83
N ASP A 96 5.26 19.67 -5.23
CA ASP A 96 4.04 19.51 -4.46
C ASP A 96 3.65 18.03 -4.24
N ASN A 97 4.02 17.14 -5.17
CA ASN A 97 3.76 15.71 -5.08
C ASN A 97 4.91 14.91 -4.43
N PHE A 98 6.09 15.50 -4.28
CA PHE A 98 7.29 14.79 -3.81
C PHE A 98 7.08 14.16 -2.43
N ASN A 99 6.51 14.91 -1.49
CA ASN A 99 6.35 14.44 -0.11
C ASN A 99 5.41 13.24 0.00
N GLY A 100 4.31 13.25 -0.76
CA GLY A 100 3.37 12.12 -0.80
C GLY A 100 4.01 10.86 -1.38
N ALA A 101 4.75 10.99 -2.48
CA ALA A 101 5.47 9.88 -3.08
C ALA A 101 6.58 9.35 -2.16
N PHE A 102 7.33 10.24 -1.53
CA PHE A 102 8.43 9.87 -0.63
C PHE A 102 7.92 9.19 0.65
N TYR A 103 6.77 9.62 1.19
CA TYR A 103 6.10 8.95 2.29
C TYR A 103 5.80 7.48 1.93
N LEU A 104 5.27 7.20 0.73
CA LEU A 104 4.96 5.84 0.30
C LEU A 104 6.21 4.95 0.28
N PHE A 105 7.36 5.46 -0.20
CA PHE A 105 8.62 4.73 -0.14
C PHE A 105 9.05 4.44 1.30
N ASN A 106 9.00 5.43 2.18
CA ASN A 106 9.36 5.25 3.58
C ASN A 106 8.44 4.25 4.28
N ARG A 107 7.13 4.30 4.00
CA ARG A 107 6.14 3.39 4.55
C ARG A 107 6.37 1.95 4.09
N ALA A 108 6.69 1.75 2.82
CA ALA A 108 7.01 0.44 2.26
C ALA A 108 8.33 -0.12 2.79
N TRP A 109 9.32 0.73 3.02
CA TRP A 109 10.63 0.33 3.53
C TRP A 109 10.63 0.09 5.05
N GLY A 110 9.74 0.74 5.79
CA GLY A 110 9.77 0.76 7.26
C GLY A 110 10.87 1.68 7.80
N ASN A 111 11.32 2.65 7.01
CA ASN A 111 12.36 3.59 7.39
C ASN A 111 11.77 4.81 8.10
N THR A 112 12.19 5.04 9.34
CA THR A 112 11.75 6.16 10.17
C THR A 112 12.85 7.19 10.43
N ASN A 113 13.98 7.08 9.77
CA ASN A 113 15.13 7.97 10.03
C ASN A 113 14.94 9.39 9.47
N ASN A 114 13.90 9.64 8.70
CA ASN A 114 13.55 10.98 8.24
C ASN A 114 12.43 11.54 9.11
N THR A 115 12.76 12.48 9.96
CA THR A 115 11.89 13.04 11.00
C THR A 115 10.66 13.79 10.49
N SER A 116 10.67 14.30 9.26
CA SER A 116 9.54 15.05 8.68
C SER A 116 8.58 14.19 7.87
N LEU A 117 9.04 13.05 7.38
CA LEU A 117 8.27 12.10 6.59
C LEU A 117 8.41 10.68 7.17
N SER A 118 8.56 10.58 8.49
CA SER A 118 8.59 9.29 9.17
C SER A 118 7.30 8.56 8.88
N ALA A 119 7.44 7.35 8.39
CA ALA A 119 6.33 6.46 8.21
C ALA A 119 6.24 5.52 9.40
N ASP A 120 5.02 5.24 9.80
CA ASP A 120 4.72 4.24 10.79
C ASP A 120 5.30 2.88 10.34
N LYS A 121 5.82 2.11 11.27
CA LYS A 121 6.45 0.82 10.99
C LYS A 121 5.50 -0.36 11.00
N TYR A 122 4.20 -0.13 10.98
CA TYR A 122 3.17 -1.16 10.99
C TYR A 122 3.31 -2.13 9.82
N GLN A 123 4.15 -3.12 9.96
CA GLN A 123 4.37 -4.14 8.95
C GLN A 123 5.01 -5.39 9.54
N ILE A 124 4.84 -6.50 8.85
CA ILE A 124 5.59 -7.73 9.08
C ILE A 124 6.40 -8.08 7.85
N THR A 125 7.62 -8.55 8.04
CA THR A 125 8.52 -9.04 7.00
C THR A 125 9.24 -10.29 7.48
N GLY A 126 9.78 -11.07 6.57
CA GLY A 126 10.59 -12.25 6.91
C GLY A 126 10.99 -13.05 5.69
N HIS A 127 11.65 -14.16 5.95
CA HIS A 127 12.07 -15.14 4.96
C HIS A 127 11.46 -16.51 5.29
N VAL A 128 11.05 -17.24 4.28
CA VAL A 128 10.61 -18.62 4.42
C VAL A 128 11.69 -19.55 3.90
N THR A 129 12.22 -20.35 4.80
CA THR A 129 13.26 -21.33 4.51
C THR A 129 12.88 -22.71 5.03
N ASP A 130 13.40 -23.74 4.40
CA ASP A 130 13.35 -25.11 4.94
C ASP A 130 14.23 -25.21 6.18
N ALA A 131 13.67 -25.62 7.30
CA ALA A 131 14.37 -25.69 8.58
C ALA A 131 15.50 -26.74 8.61
N VAL A 132 15.56 -27.65 7.65
CA VAL A 132 16.60 -28.70 7.56
C VAL A 132 17.72 -28.28 6.63
N THR A 133 17.37 -27.74 5.46
CA THR A 133 18.37 -27.41 4.41
C THR A 133 18.80 -25.95 4.43
N GLY A 134 17.99 -25.05 4.99
CA GLY A 134 18.19 -23.60 4.93
C GLY A 134 17.89 -22.98 3.57
N GLU A 135 17.41 -23.79 2.61
CA GLU A 135 17.05 -23.28 1.29
C GLU A 135 15.74 -22.50 1.33
N THR A 136 15.61 -21.52 0.45
CA THR A 136 14.37 -20.71 0.33
C THR A 136 13.23 -21.55 -0.22
N VAL A 137 12.04 -21.35 0.35
CA VAL A 137 10.83 -22.09 -0.04
C VAL A 137 9.77 -21.12 -0.54
N PRO A 138 9.22 -21.33 -1.76
CA PRO A 138 8.05 -20.59 -2.22
C PRO A 138 6.85 -20.94 -1.33
N ALA A 139 6.29 -19.93 -0.65
CA ALA A 139 5.20 -20.15 0.29
C ALA A 139 4.08 -19.13 0.11
N ASN A 140 2.85 -19.55 0.37
CA ASN A 140 1.71 -18.67 0.50
C ASN A 140 1.74 -18.01 1.88
N VAL A 141 1.64 -16.67 1.91
CA VAL A 141 1.65 -15.87 3.13
C VAL A 141 0.31 -15.17 3.28
N LYS A 142 -0.40 -15.45 4.36
CA LYS A 142 -1.69 -14.83 4.69
C LYS A 142 -1.63 -14.10 6.03
N ILE A 143 -2.35 -12.98 6.11
CA ILE A 143 -2.78 -12.37 7.36
C ILE A 143 -4.27 -12.73 7.50
N LEU A 144 -4.60 -13.53 8.51
CA LEU A 144 -5.93 -14.17 8.59
C LEU A 144 -7.07 -13.15 8.77
N GLU A 145 -6.81 -12.04 9.42
CA GLU A 145 -7.77 -10.97 9.69
C GLU A 145 -8.06 -10.10 8.45
N MET A 146 -7.19 -10.15 7.42
CA MET A 146 -7.23 -9.26 6.27
C MET A 146 -7.47 -9.98 4.95
N ASP A 147 -6.83 -11.13 4.72
CA ASP A 147 -6.80 -11.76 3.41
C ASP A 147 -8.11 -12.48 3.06
N GLY A 148 -8.94 -11.82 2.28
CA GLY A 148 -10.21 -12.35 1.80
C GLY A 148 -10.12 -13.06 0.44
N GLY A 149 -11.15 -13.84 0.11
CA GLY A 149 -11.23 -14.69 -1.09
C GLY A 149 -11.31 -13.96 -2.43
N VAL A 150 -11.36 -12.62 -2.44
CA VAL A 150 -11.32 -11.81 -3.69
C VAL A 150 -9.90 -11.54 -4.18
N LEU A 151 -8.92 -11.69 -3.30
CA LEU A 151 -7.51 -11.57 -3.65
C LEU A 151 -6.95 -12.92 -4.08
N LYS A 152 -6.05 -12.90 -5.05
CA LYS A 152 -5.23 -14.08 -5.31
C LYS A 152 -4.26 -14.32 -4.16
N PRO A 153 -3.88 -15.59 -3.93
CA PRO A 153 -2.88 -15.92 -2.91
C PRO A 153 -1.60 -15.10 -3.10
N ARG A 154 -1.07 -14.59 -1.99
CA ARG A 154 0.18 -13.84 -1.97
C ARG A 154 1.31 -14.79 -1.62
N PHE A 155 2.36 -14.78 -2.42
CA PHE A 155 3.51 -15.65 -2.27
C PHE A 155 4.76 -14.87 -1.89
N THR A 156 5.72 -15.57 -1.30
CA THR A 156 7.08 -15.08 -1.15
C THR A 156 7.70 -14.81 -2.54
N ASP A 157 8.68 -13.93 -2.59
CA ASP A 157 9.47 -13.73 -3.81
C ASP A 157 10.46 -14.89 -4.07
N SER A 158 11.26 -14.80 -5.13
CA SER A 158 12.25 -15.82 -5.51
C SER A 158 13.37 -16.03 -4.47
N PHE A 159 13.48 -15.15 -3.49
CA PHE A 159 14.42 -15.24 -2.38
C PHE A 159 13.77 -15.69 -1.08
N GLY A 160 12.51 -16.14 -1.13
CA GLY A 160 11.74 -16.54 0.05
C GLY A 160 11.23 -15.37 0.90
N ARG A 161 11.38 -14.13 0.45
CA ARG A 161 11.04 -12.94 1.24
C ARG A 161 9.56 -12.62 1.11
N TYR A 162 8.98 -12.11 2.20
CA TYR A 162 7.65 -11.52 2.20
C TYR A 162 7.62 -10.20 2.98
N ARG A 163 6.63 -9.37 2.68
CA ARG A 163 6.33 -8.13 3.40
C ARG A 163 4.85 -7.84 3.32
N ARG A 164 4.26 -7.50 4.46
CA ARG A 164 2.87 -7.07 4.56
C ARG A 164 2.79 -5.76 5.33
N LEU A 165 2.20 -4.75 4.72
CA LEU A 165 1.85 -3.50 5.38
C LEU A 165 0.58 -3.72 6.19
N LEU A 166 0.56 -3.16 7.40
CA LEU A 166 -0.49 -3.33 8.39
C LEU A 166 -0.84 -1.98 9.00
N ASN A 167 -1.84 -1.96 9.86
CA ASN A 167 -2.05 -0.90 10.84
C ASN A 167 -1.65 -1.41 12.22
N GLU A 168 -1.80 -0.59 13.25
CA GLU A 168 -1.65 -1.03 14.63
C GLU A 168 -2.68 -2.09 14.96
N GLY A 169 -2.26 -3.19 15.58
CA GLY A 169 -3.20 -4.23 15.99
C GLY A 169 -2.59 -5.62 16.15
N ASN A 170 -3.48 -6.53 16.57
CA ASN A 170 -3.16 -7.94 16.67
C ASN A 170 -3.52 -8.66 15.37
N TYR A 171 -2.60 -9.43 14.87
CA TYR A 171 -2.72 -10.19 13.62
C TYR A 171 -2.20 -11.62 13.78
N THR A 172 -2.67 -12.49 12.90
CA THR A 172 -2.16 -13.85 12.78
C THR A 172 -1.62 -14.07 11.38
N ILE A 173 -0.33 -14.34 11.28
CA ILE A 173 0.28 -14.78 10.03
C ILE A 173 0.13 -16.29 9.89
N LYS A 174 -0.23 -16.73 8.68
CA LYS A 174 -0.21 -18.13 8.26
C LYS A 174 0.65 -18.29 7.04
N ILE A 175 1.65 -19.17 7.15
CA ILE A 175 2.55 -19.53 6.06
C ILE A 175 2.28 -20.99 5.69
N SER A 176 2.11 -21.26 4.40
CA SER A 176 1.83 -22.60 3.91
C SER A 176 2.44 -22.87 2.54
N THR A 177 2.96 -24.07 2.35
CA THR A 177 3.45 -24.56 1.07
C THR A 177 3.26 -26.08 0.97
N GLU A 178 3.26 -26.61 -0.25
CA GLU A 178 3.09 -28.03 -0.48
C GLU A 178 4.27 -28.83 0.09
N GLY A 179 3.97 -29.92 0.79
CA GLY A 179 4.98 -30.79 1.39
C GLY A 179 5.47 -30.40 2.78
N PHE A 180 4.98 -29.29 3.34
CA PHE A 180 5.34 -28.80 4.67
C PHE A 180 4.12 -28.61 5.56
N GLU A 181 4.33 -28.68 6.87
CA GLU A 181 3.31 -28.30 7.84
C GLU A 181 3.09 -26.78 7.78
N SER A 182 1.82 -26.34 7.93
CA SER A 182 1.49 -24.93 7.99
C SER A 182 2.00 -24.31 9.28
N TYR A 183 2.60 -23.13 9.17
CA TYR A 183 2.99 -22.33 10.31
C TYR A 183 1.95 -21.24 10.57
N GLU A 184 1.55 -21.07 11.82
CA GLU A 184 0.66 -19.97 12.27
C GLU A 184 1.23 -19.32 13.52
N GLN A 185 1.27 -17.97 13.53
CA GLN A 185 1.69 -17.20 14.70
C GLN A 185 0.92 -15.90 14.82
N SER A 186 0.46 -15.61 16.04
CA SER A 186 -0.11 -14.30 16.38
C SER A 186 1.00 -13.34 16.80
N PHE A 187 0.87 -12.07 16.39
CA PHE A 187 1.80 -11.00 16.72
C PHE A 187 1.04 -9.66 16.85
N TYR A 188 1.71 -8.68 17.43
CA TYR A 188 1.22 -7.30 17.51
C TYR A 188 2.03 -6.42 16.57
N SER A 189 1.34 -5.70 15.66
CA SER A 189 1.96 -4.70 14.80
C SER A 189 2.00 -3.36 15.52
N SER A 190 3.19 -2.78 15.67
CA SER A 190 3.40 -1.54 16.39
C SER A 190 3.98 -0.44 15.50
N GLU A 191 3.81 0.82 15.93
CA GLU A 191 4.41 1.99 15.32
C GLU A 191 5.94 2.00 15.40
N SER A 192 6.50 1.41 16.44
CA SER A 192 7.90 1.59 16.83
C SER A 192 8.89 0.70 16.09
N GLU A 193 8.44 -0.44 15.57
CA GLU A 193 9.32 -1.43 14.96
C GLU A 193 8.63 -2.24 13.86
N VAL A 194 9.41 -2.66 12.88
CA VAL A 194 9.00 -3.67 11.90
C VAL A 194 9.03 -5.03 12.59
N THR A 195 7.95 -5.79 12.52
CA THR A 195 7.93 -7.16 13.01
C THR A 195 8.68 -8.06 12.02
N GLU A 196 9.72 -8.78 12.47
CA GLU A 196 10.49 -9.72 11.66
C GLU A 196 10.20 -11.15 12.11
N HIS A 197 9.89 -12.01 11.15
CA HIS A 197 9.64 -13.43 11.36
C HIS A 197 10.27 -14.24 10.22
N ASP A 198 11.32 -14.99 10.53
CA ASP A 198 12.02 -15.89 9.62
C ASP A 198 11.68 -17.37 9.92
#